data_2f6d9c1e3a2bf9950b514dfc4f3e2342
#
_entry.id   2f6d9c1e3a2bf9950b514dfc4f3e2342
#
_cell.length_a   1.000
_cell.length_b   1.000
_cell.length_c   1.000
_cell.angle_alpha   90.00
_cell.angle_beta   90.00
_cell.angle_gamma   90.00
#
_symmetry.space_group_name_H-M   'P 1'
#
loop_
_entity.id
_entity.type
_entity.pdbx_description
1 polymer ?
#
loop_
_entity_poly.entity_id
_entity_poly.type
_entity_poly.pdbx_seq_one_letter_code
_entity_poly.pdbx_strand_id
1 'polypeptide(L)'
;MKKLLSLLLALTMLLSLCACAKAESSGETASASTQEPASAQEAASTDPEPSTLVYGSGDYTRINPAMDEHGEINLLIFDGLTAHDGENNVVPGLAESWDFDKETNTYTFHLRSDVTWHDGERFTANDVKFTIEAIMNPDNSSENAPNFEDVEEITVKDDDTVSFRLSAPNVAFLDYMTMAIL
;
A
#
# COMPACT_ATOMS: atom_id res chain seq x y z
N MET A 1 26.03 -9.79 45.52
CA MET A 1 26.70 -8.82 44.68
C MET A 1 25.89 -8.39 43.40
N LYS A 2 24.99 -9.22 42.91
CA LYS A 2 24.20 -8.86 41.71
C LYS A 2 23.01 -7.91 41.94
N LYS A 3 22.53 -7.75 43.19
CA LYS A 3 21.40 -6.86 43.53
C LYS A 3 21.80 -5.40 43.87
N LEU A 4 23.09 -5.13 44.10
CA LEU A 4 23.57 -3.76 44.34
C LEU A 4 23.91 -3.00 43.07
N LEU A 5 24.19 -3.71 41.97
CA LEU A 5 24.53 -3.08 40.68
C LEU A 5 23.31 -2.54 39.92
N SER A 6 22.12 -3.12 40.21
CA SER A 6 20.84 -2.69 39.62
C SER A 6 20.28 -1.38 40.19
N LEU A 7 20.68 -1.05 41.44
CA LEU A 7 20.19 0.17 42.11
C LEU A 7 20.98 1.41 41.76
N LEU A 8 22.22 1.25 41.28
CA LEU A 8 23.08 2.38 40.88
C LEU A 8 22.78 2.91 39.47
N LEU A 9 22.18 2.09 38.60
CA LEU A 9 21.82 2.48 37.22
C LEU A 9 20.50 3.26 37.17
N ALA A 10 19.65 3.18 38.15
CA ALA A 10 18.38 3.88 38.23
C ALA A 10 18.47 5.33 38.75
N LEU A 11 19.61 5.73 39.32
CA LEU A 11 19.76 7.04 39.95
C LEU A 11 20.43 8.11 39.04
N THR A 12 20.91 7.71 37.87
CA THR A 12 21.59 8.66 36.95
C THR A 12 20.69 9.23 35.83
N MET A 13 19.40 8.87 35.76
CA MET A 13 18.46 9.37 34.72
C MET A 13 17.50 10.47 35.21
N LEU A 14 17.64 10.98 36.42
CA LEU A 14 16.69 11.96 37.03
C LEU A 14 17.23 13.38 37.21
N LEU A 15 18.31 13.75 36.50
CA LEU A 15 18.85 15.12 36.60
C LEU A 15 19.17 15.70 35.23
N SER A 16 18.13 15.98 34.44
CA SER A 16 18.28 16.80 33.23
C SER A 16 16.96 17.49 32.83
N LEU A 17 16.38 18.22 33.75
CA LEU A 17 15.29 19.16 33.46
C LEU A 17 15.53 20.42 34.31
N CYS A 18 16.21 21.42 33.76
CA CYS A 18 15.97 22.83 34.07
C CYS A 18 16.89 23.71 33.24
N ALA A 19 16.31 24.56 32.44
CA ALA A 19 16.66 25.94 32.18
C ALA A 19 16.39 26.33 30.72
N CYS A 20 15.35 27.09 30.50
CA CYS A 20 15.39 28.19 29.58
C CYS A 20 14.50 29.34 30.13
N ALA A 21 15.18 30.37 30.55
CA ALA A 21 14.58 31.63 31.01
C ALA A 21 14.40 32.60 29.83
N LYS A 22 13.30 33.19 29.82
CA LYS A 22 12.76 34.48 29.45
C LYS A 22 13.80 35.63 29.20
N ALA A 23 13.61 36.34 28.08
CA ALA A 23 14.04 37.71 27.92
C ALA A 23 13.00 38.50 27.10
N GLU A 24 12.37 39.44 27.74
CA GLU A 24 11.58 40.54 27.17
C GLU A 24 12.48 41.66 26.70
N SER A 25 12.13 42.36 25.62
CA SER A 25 12.41 43.79 25.47
C SER A 25 11.55 44.42 24.39
N SER A 26 10.79 45.35 24.85
CA SER A 26 9.97 46.38 24.28
C SER A 26 10.58 47.25 23.17
N GLY A 27 9.70 47.79 22.30
CA GLY A 27 10.02 48.89 21.37
C GLY A 27 8.82 49.27 20.51
N GLU A 28 8.10 50.25 20.98
CA GLU A 28 6.96 50.99 20.43
C GLU A 28 7.36 51.79 19.18
N THR A 29 6.56 51.83 18.12
CA THR A 29 6.16 53.09 17.47
C THR A 29 4.97 52.87 16.52
N ALA A 30 3.94 53.66 16.75
CA ALA A 30 2.72 53.75 15.95
C ALA A 30 2.94 54.53 14.64
N SER A 31 2.28 54.13 13.58
CA SER A 31 1.79 55.07 12.55
C SER A 31 0.54 54.55 11.87
N ALA A 32 -0.48 55.34 11.94
CA ALA A 32 -1.77 55.15 11.29
C ALA A 32 -1.69 55.51 9.81
N SER A 33 -2.41 54.77 8.96
CA SER A 33 -3.22 55.40 7.90
C SER A 33 -4.02 54.39 7.09
N THR A 34 -5.31 54.67 6.99
CA THR A 34 -6.20 54.63 5.83
C THR A 34 -6.69 53.25 5.35
N GLN A 35 -7.91 52.96 5.74
CA GLN A 35 -8.80 52.01 5.10
C GLN A 35 -9.19 52.49 3.71
N GLU A 36 -9.04 51.61 2.72
CA GLU A 36 -9.68 51.70 1.40
C GLU A 36 -10.53 50.44 1.17
N PRO A 37 -11.69 50.53 0.49
CA PRO A 37 -12.74 49.51 0.60
C PRO A 37 -12.45 48.24 -0.19
N ALA A 38 -12.85 47.14 0.43
CA ALA A 38 -12.81 45.78 -0.12
C ALA A 38 -13.53 45.69 -1.48
N SER A 39 -12.80 45.50 -2.54
CA SER A 39 -13.35 44.92 -3.78
C SER A 39 -13.57 43.43 -3.55
N ALA A 40 -14.81 42.99 -3.79
CA ALA A 40 -15.18 41.59 -3.81
C ALA A 40 -14.30 40.86 -4.83
N GLN A 41 -13.37 40.07 -4.32
CA GLN A 41 -12.57 39.18 -5.16
C GLN A 41 -13.40 37.92 -5.36
N GLU A 42 -13.91 37.79 -6.57
CA GLU A 42 -14.51 36.59 -7.15
C GLU A 42 -13.61 35.39 -6.85
N ALA A 43 -14.14 34.39 -6.14
CA ALA A 43 -13.42 33.17 -5.87
C ALA A 43 -13.20 32.44 -7.20
N ALA A 44 -12.04 32.64 -7.79
CA ALA A 44 -11.55 31.79 -8.85
C ALA A 44 -11.42 30.37 -8.27
N SER A 45 -12.23 29.45 -8.77
CA SER A 45 -12.03 28.01 -8.57
C SER A 45 -10.70 27.66 -9.26
N THR A 46 -9.63 27.65 -8.49
CA THR A 46 -8.38 27.07 -8.96
C THR A 46 -8.55 25.55 -8.87
N ASP A 47 -8.80 24.91 -10.02
CA ASP A 47 -8.46 23.50 -10.11
C ASP A 47 -7.02 23.35 -9.65
N PRO A 48 -6.72 22.37 -8.79
CA PRO A 48 -5.35 22.17 -8.35
C PRO A 48 -4.48 21.92 -9.58
N GLU A 49 -3.44 22.74 -9.76
CA GLU A 49 -2.43 22.50 -10.78
C GLU A 49 -1.93 21.05 -10.64
N PRO A 50 -1.78 20.32 -11.75
CA PRO A 50 -1.34 18.93 -11.69
C PRO A 50 0.00 18.84 -10.96
N SER A 51 -0.02 18.17 -9.82
CA SER A 51 1.19 17.95 -9.03
C SER A 51 2.06 16.90 -9.74
N THR A 52 3.33 17.22 -9.96
CA THR A 52 4.30 16.28 -10.55
C THR A 52 5.11 15.64 -9.44
N LEU A 53 5.03 14.31 -9.33
CA LEU A 53 5.95 13.51 -8.51
C LEU A 53 7.18 13.13 -9.35
N VAL A 54 8.37 13.50 -8.88
CA VAL A 54 9.64 13.04 -9.46
C VAL A 54 10.20 11.96 -8.54
N TYR A 55 10.21 10.73 -9.01
CA TYR A 55 10.73 9.57 -8.27
C TYR A 55 12.02 9.07 -8.94
N GLY A 56 13.11 9.02 -8.18
CA GLY A 56 14.40 8.49 -8.64
C GLY A 56 14.49 6.99 -8.37
N SER A 57 14.63 6.19 -9.42
CA SER A 57 14.73 4.74 -9.33
C SER A 57 15.74 4.19 -10.33
N GLY A 58 15.91 2.85 -10.35
CA GLY A 58 16.75 2.17 -11.33
C GLY A 58 16.19 2.23 -12.75
N ASP A 59 16.95 1.71 -13.70
CA ASP A 59 16.51 1.59 -15.09
C ASP A 59 15.58 0.36 -15.23
N TYR A 60 14.36 0.59 -15.67
CA TYR A 60 13.37 -0.47 -15.89
C TYR A 60 13.41 -0.92 -17.33
N THR A 61 13.76 -2.15 -17.56
CA THR A 61 13.72 -2.76 -18.90
C THR A 61 12.36 -3.32 -19.25
N ARG A 62 11.55 -3.65 -18.24
CA ARG A 62 10.20 -4.20 -18.38
C ARG A 62 9.29 -3.67 -17.29
N ILE A 63 8.02 -3.46 -17.61
CA ILE A 63 6.95 -3.09 -16.68
C ILE A 63 5.86 -4.15 -16.85
N ASN A 64 6.12 -5.35 -16.36
CA ASN A 64 5.15 -6.45 -16.36
C ASN A 64 5.26 -7.20 -15.03
N PRO A 65 4.35 -6.95 -14.08
CA PRO A 65 4.42 -7.53 -12.73
C PRO A 65 4.27 -9.04 -12.71
N ALA A 66 3.69 -9.67 -13.75
CA ALA A 66 3.64 -11.12 -13.85
C ALA A 66 4.99 -11.76 -14.19
N MET A 67 5.92 -10.98 -14.74
CA MET A 67 7.22 -11.48 -15.21
C MET A 67 8.37 -11.05 -14.32
N ASP A 68 8.29 -9.84 -13.74
CA ASP A 68 9.39 -9.21 -12.99
C ASP A 68 8.94 -8.86 -11.56
N GLU A 69 9.68 -9.33 -10.57
CA GLU A 69 9.47 -9.02 -9.16
C GLU A 69 10.04 -7.63 -8.77
N HIS A 70 10.95 -7.07 -9.56
CA HIS A 70 11.82 -5.97 -9.14
C HIS A 70 11.33 -4.55 -9.51
N GLY A 71 10.09 -4.40 -9.87
CA GLY A 71 9.59 -3.09 -10.29
C GLY A 71 8.96 -2.28 -9.17
N GLU A 72 9.72 -1.48 -8.39
CA GLU A 72 9.12 -0.49 -7.47
C GLU A 72 8.08 0.40 -8.17
N ILE A 73 8.26 0.67 -9.47
CA ILE A 73 7.30 1.40 -10.29
C ILE A 73 5.97 0.65 -10.43
N ASN A 74 5.97 -0.68 -10.35
CA ASN A 74 4.75 -1.49 -10.40
C ASN A 74 3.80 -1.12 -9.26
N LEU A 75 4.31 -0.76 -8.08
CA LEU A 75 3.53 -0.29 -6.93
C LEU A 75 2.82 1.05 -7.17
N LEU A 76 3.25 1.83 -8.18
CA LEU A 76 2.63 3.10 -8.56
C LEU A 76 1.63 2.95 -9.71
N ILE A 77 1.61 1.82 -10.39
CA ILE A 77 0.82 1.58 -11.61
C ILE A 77 -0.25 0.53 -11.39
N PHE A 78 0.04 -0.48 -10.57
CA PHE A 78 -0.80 -1.66 -10.36
C PHE A 78 -1.08 -1.88 -8.88
N ASP A 79 -2.19 -2.55 -8.60
CA ASP A 79 -2.57 -2.99 -7.26
C ASP A 79 -2.66 -4.52 -7.17
N GLY A 80 -2.51 -5.07 -5.95
CA GLY A 80 -2.75 -6.47 -5.64
C GLY A 80 -4.16 -6.71 -5.10
N LEU A 81 -4.55 -7.98 -4.94
CA LEU A 81 -5.80 -8.34 -4.25
C LEU A 81 -5.77 -7.90 -2.79
N THR A 82 -4.61 -8.02 -2.16
CA THR A 82 -4.33 -7.55 -0.82
C THR A 82 -3.24 -6.48 -0.88
N ALA A 83 -3.04 -5.78 0.22
CA ALA A 83 -1.96 -4.80 0.41
C ALA A 83 -1.36 -4.94 1.81
N HIS A 84 -0.26 -4.24 2.10
CA HIS A 84 0.27 -4.10 3.45
C HIS A 84 0.02 -2.68 3.98
N ASP A 85 -0.37 -2.59 5.24
CA ASP A 85 -0.42 -1.31 5.95
C ASP A 85 0.97 -0.87 6.45
N GLY A 86 1.05 0.29 7.11
CA GLY A 86 2.30 0.82 7.65
C GLY A 86 2.93 -0.02 8.79
N GLU A 87 2.19 -1.00 9.33
CA GLU A 87 2.63 -1.95 10.35
C GLU A 87 2.90 -3.34 9.78
N ASN A 88 2.84 -3.45 8.46
CA ASN A 88 3.03 -4.71 7.70
C ASN A 88 1.96 -5.78 7.96
N ASN A 89 0.72 -5.36 8.27
CA ASN A 89 -0.41 -6.27 8.30
C ASN A 89 -1.03 -6.36 6.91
N VAL A 90 -1.52 -7.55 6.55
CA VAL A 90 -2.29 -7.74 5.32
C VAL A 90 -3.65 -7.07 5.46
N VAL A 91 -3.96 -6.19 4.50
CA VAL A 91 -5.22 -5.43 4.43
C VAL A 91 -5.86 -5.56 3.05
N PRO A 92 -7.16 -5.24 2.89
CA PRO A 92 -7.82 -5.19 1.59
C PRO A 92 -7.09 -4.30 0.56
N GLY A 93 -7.05 -4.78 -0.71
CA GLY A 93 -6.60 -4.06 -1.89
C GLY A 93 -7.68 -4.04 -2.96
N LEU A 94 -7.47 -4.73 -4.10
CA LEU A 94 -8.50 -4.95 -5.12
C LEU A 94 -9.60 -5.92 -4.64
N ALA A 95 -9.30 -6.78 -3.67
CA ALA A 95 -10.32 -7.52 -2.93
C ALA A 95 -10.74 -6.71 -1.69
N GLU A 96 -12.05 -6.51 -1.50
CA GLU A 96 -12.61 -5.88 -0.29
C GLU A 96 -12.61 -6.81 0.92
N SER A 97 -12.63 -8.13 0.67
CA SER A 97 -12.61 -9.16 1.72
C SER A 97 -12.25 -10.53 1.13
N TRP A 98 -11.96 -11.48 2.01
CA TRP A 98 -11.73 -12.88 1.66
C TRP A 98 -12.18 -13.81 2.77
N ASP A 99 -12.51 -15.05 2.38
CA ASP A 99 -12.82 -16.17 3.25
C ASP A 99 -11.80 -17.29 3.07
N PHE A 100 -11.53 -18.06 4.11
CA PHE A 100 -10.70 -19.25 4.05
C PHE A 100 -11.45 -20.48 4.57
N ASP A 101 -11.72 -21.42 3.70
CA ASP A 101 -12.25 -22.73 4.04
C ASP A 101 -11.09 -23.69 4.36
N LYS A 102 -10.97 -24.05 5.63
CA LYS A 102 -9.92 -24.96 6.15
C LYS A 102 -10.12 -26.41 5.74
N GLU A 103 -11.34 -26.81 5.40
CA GLU A 103 -11.64 -28.21 5.02
C GLU A 103 -11.16 -28.49 3.60
N THR A 104 -11.25 -27.49 2.73
CA THR A 104 -10.89 -27.61 1.31
C THR A 104 -9.62 -26.85 0.95
N ASN A 105 -8.97 -26.17 1.91
CA ASN A 105 -7.84 -25.26 1.70
C ASN A 105 -8.14 -24.21 0.62
N THR A 106 -9.35 -23.64 0.63
CA THR A 106 -9.80 -22.72 -0.40
C THR A 106 -9.91 -21.30 0.12
N TYR A 107 -9.17 -20.36 -0.48
CA TYR A 107 -9.40 -18.94 -0.35
C TYR A 107 -10.45 -18.49 -1.36
N THR A 108 -11.40 -17.67 -0.93
CA THR A 108 -12.37 -17.00 -1.79
C THR A 108 -12.24 -15.50 -1.60
N PHE A 109 -11.90 -14.78 -2.65
CA PHE A 109 -11.77 -13.33 -2.66
C PHE A 109 -13.01 -12.68 -3.24
N HIS A 110 -13.52 -11.64 -2.56
CA HIS A 110 -14.60 -10.78 -3.00
C HIS A 110 -13.98 -9.49 -3.51
N LEU A 111 -14.10 -9.23 -4.80
CA LEU A 111 -13.45 -8.12 -5.47
C LEU A 111 -14.29 -6.85 -5.36
N ARG A 112 -13.64 -5.70 -5.38
CA ARG A 112 -14.29 -4.40 -5.49
C ARG A 112 -14.94 -4.27 -6.86
N SER A 113 -16.20 -3.83 -6.88
CA SER A 113 -16.97 -3.65 -8.12
C SER A 113 -16.81 -2.26 -8.77
N ASP A 114 -16.10 -1.33 -8.08
CA ASP A 114 -15.92 0.07 -8.48
C ASP A 114 -14.55 0.34 -9.15
N VAL A 115 -13.78 -0.72 -9.46
CA VAL A 115 -12.46 -0.62 -10.06
C VAL A 115 -12.54 -0.74 -11.58
N THR A 116 -11.80 0.14 -12.26
CA THR A 116 -11.60 0.10 -13.70
C THR A 116 -10.11 0.16 -14.04
N TRP A 117 -9.74 -0.46 -15.17
CA TRP A 117 -8.42 -0.34 -15.75
C TRP A 117 -8.15 1.08 -16.28
N HIS A 118 -6.90 1.37 -16.63
CA HIS A 118 -6.50 2.67 -17.18
C HIS A 118 -7.17 3.02 -18.52
N ASP A 119 -7.66 2.03 -19.25
CA ASP A 119 -8.42 2.19 -20.50
C ASP A 119 -9.93 2.36 -20.28
N GLY A 120 -10.39 2.26 -19.03
CA GLY A 120 -11.78 2.39 -18.63
C GLY A 120 -12.57 1.08 -18.61
N GLU A 121 -11.98 -0.05 -19.01
CA GLU A 121 -12.63 -1.37 -18.87
C GLU A 121 -12.74 -1.77 -17.41
N ARG A 122 -13.76 -2.57 -17.08
CA ARG A 122 -13.98 -3.01 -15.71
C ARG A 122 -12.98 -4.08 -15.30
N PHE A 123 -12.41 -3.96 -14.10
CA PHE A 123 -11.64 -5.02 -13.44
C PHE A 123 -12.57 -6.15 -12.99
N THR A 124 -12.18 -7.41 -13.22
CA THR A 124 -12.98 -8.60 -12.94
C THR A 124 -12.15 -9.77 -12.39
N ALA A 125 -12.83 -10.79 -11.88
CA ALA A 125 -12.22 -12.05 -11.46
C ALA A 125 -11.50 -12.81 -12.60
N ASN A 126 -11.84 -12.52 -13.85
CA ASN A 126 -11.14 -13.11 -15.00
C ASN A 126 -9.73 -12.52 -15.17
N ASP A 127 -9.54 -11.24 -14.87
CA ASP A 127 -8.22 -10.58 -14.91
C ASP A 127 -7.30 -11.18 -13.86
N VAL A 128 -7.83 -11.42 -12.65
CA VAL A 128 -7.11 -12.11 -11.57
C VAL A 128 -6.68 -13.51 -12.02
N LYS A 129 -7.63 -14.29 -12.53
CA LYS A 129 -7.34 -15.64 -13.03
C LYS A 129 -6.29 -15.62 -14.13
N PHE A 130 -6.44 -14.76 -15.13
CA PHE A 130 -5.48 -14.59 -16.21
C PHE A 130 -4.08 -14.30 -15.71
N THR A 131 -3.94 -13.35 -14.76
CA THR A 131 -2.64 -12.97 -14.19
C THR A 131 -1.95 -14.15 -13.52
N ILE A 132 -2.65 -14.88 -12.64
CA ILE A 132 -2.06 -15.98 -11.90
C ILE A 132 -1.74 -17.17 -12.86
N GLU A 133 -2.62 -17.47 -13.82
CA GLU A 133 -2.33 -18.47 -14.83
C GLU A 133 -1.12 -18.10 -15.72
N ALA A 134 -0.95 -16.82 -16.05
CA ALA A 134 0.22 -16.34 -16.77
C ALA A 134 1.51 -16.49 -15.96
N ILE A 135 1.48 -16.23 -14.65
CA ILE A 135 2.61 -16.44 -13.75
C ILE A 135 2.96 -17.91 -13.65
N MET A 136 1.97 -18.78 -13.49
CA MET A 136 2.16 -20.23 -13.35
C MET A 136 2.58 -20.91 -14.67
N ASN A 137 2.43 -20.25 -15.82
CA ASN A 137 2.81 -20.80 -17.10
C ASN A 137 4.35 -20.86 -17.22
N PRO A 138 4.96 -22.06 -17.34
CA PRO A 138 6.41 -22.23 -17.41
C PRO A 138 7.06 -21.55 -18.61
N ASP A 139 6.30 -21.33 -19.70
CA ASP A 139 6.80 -20.65 -20.90
C ASP A 139 7.11 -19.17 -20.63
N ASN A 140 6.48 -18.59 -19.62
CA ASN A 140 6.68 -17.19 -19.24
C ASN A 140 7.89 -16.98 -18.33
N SER A 141 8.40 -18.03 -17.69
CA SER A 141 9.56 -17.95 -16.77
C SER A 141 9.41 -16.86 -15.72
N SER A 142 8.21 -16.73 -15.13
CA SER A 142 7.93 -15.74 -14.09
C SER A 142 8.73 -16.00 -12.82
N GLU A 143 9.34 -14.97 -12.26
CA GLU A 143 10.03 -15.03 -10.96
C GLU A 143 9.07 -15.30 -9.80
N ASN A 144 7.79 -14.96 -9.98
CA ASN A 144 6.71 -15.17 -9.00
C ASN A 144 6.10 -16.60 -9.05
N ALA A 145 6.43 -17.41 -10.05
CA ALA A 145 5.84 -18.73 -10.20
C ALA A 145 5.97 -19.65 -8.95
N PRO A 146 7.09 -19.64 -8.19
CA PRO A 146 7.22 -20.43 -6.97
C PRO A 146 6.20 -20.07 -5.88
N ASN A 147 5.67 -18.86 -5.85
CA ASN A 147 4.69 -18.42 -4.86
C ASN A 147 3.32 -19.08 -5.05
N PHE A 148 3.06 -19.61 -6.26
CA PHE A 148 1.78 -20.19 -6.67
C PHE A 148 1.84 -21.70 -6.95
N GLU A 149 2.95 -22.37 -6.63
CA GLU A 149 3.10 -23.82 -6.89
C GLU A 149 2.08 -24.69 -6.13
N ASP A 150 1.56 -24.18 -5.00
CA ASP A 150 0.50 -24.84 -4.22
C ASP A 150 -0.90 -24.65 -4.81
N VAL A 151 -1.10 -23.81 -5.80
CA VAL A 151 -2.42 -23.54 -6.41
C VAL A 151 -2.78 -24.69 -7.34
N GLU A 152 -3.83 -25.44 -6.97
CA GLU A 152 -4.34 -26.56 -7.77
C GLU A 152 -5.47 -26.13 -8.72
N GLU A 153 -6.28 -25.16 -8.31
CA GLU A 153 -7.45 -24.72 -9.07
C GLU A 153 -7.77 -23.26 -8.83
N ILE A 154 -8.07 -22.53 -9.90
CA ILE A 154 -8.57 -21.16 -9.87
C ILE A 154 -9.97 -21.17 -10.48
N THR A 155 -10.97 -20.84 -9.68
CA THR A 155 -12.38 -20.81 -10.08
C THR A 155 -12.93 -19.40 -10.04
N VAL A 156 -13.35 -18.87 -11.19
CA VAL A 156 -14.16 -17.65 -11.29
C VAL A 156 -15.61 -18.04 -11.05
N LYS A 157 -16.23 -17.53 -9.98
CA LYS A 157 -17.64 -17.78 -9.65
C LYS A 157 -18.58 -16.80 -10.35
N ASP A 158 -18.15 -15.55 -10.39
CA ASP A 158 -18.80 -14.43 -11.08
C ASP A 158 -17.74 -13.34 -11.32
N ASP A 159 -18.14 -12.18 -11.85
CA ASP A 159 -17.23 -11.08 -12.17
C ASP A 159 -16.47 -10.53 -10.94
N ASP A 160 -17.06 -10.65 -9.76
CA ASP A 160 -16.54 -10.09 -8.51
C ASP A 160 -16.05 -11.17 -7.52
N THR A 161 -16.03 -12.44 -7.90
CA THR A 161 -15.68 -13.54 -6.98
C THR A 161 -14.75 -14.55 -7.63
N VAL A 162 -13.54 -14.71 -7.07
CA VAL A 162 -12.56 -15.72 -7.48
C VAL A 162 -12.13 -16.58 -6.29
N SER A 163 -11.93 -17.87 -6.52
CA SER A 163 -11.47 -18.82 -5.49
C SER A 163 -10.21 -19.54 -5.94
N PHE A 164 -9.32 -19.77 -4.98
CA PHE A 164 -8.06 -20.51 -5.14
C PHE A 164 -8.07 -21.70 -4.20
N ARG A 165 -8.06 -22.91 -4.74
CA ARG A 165 -7.89 -24.12 -3.97
C ARG A 165 -6.41 -24.49 -3.95
N LEU A 166 -5.86 -24.65 -2.74
CA LEU A 166 -4.47 -24.98 -2.51
C LEU A 166 -4.31 -26.47 -2.16
N SER A 167 -3.19 -27.07 -2.56
CA SER A 167 -2.80 -28.44 -2.22
C SER A 167 -2.57 -28.65 -0.72
N ALA A 168 -2.14 -27.58 -0.01
CA ALA A 168 -1.88 -27.56 1.42
C ALA A 168 -2.17 -26.17 2.00
N PRO A 169 -2.39 -26.04 3.33
CA PRO A 169 -2.52 -24.73 3.97
C PRO A 169 -1.24 -23.90 3.78
N ASN A 170 -1.37 -22.71 3.21
CA ASN A 170 -0.28 -21.77 3.02
C ASN A 170 -0.59 -20.46 3.73
N VAL A 171 0.12 -20.17 4.81
CA VAL A 171 -0.10 -18.96 5.63
C VAL A 171 0.40 -17.69 4.95
N ALA A 172 1.33 -17.81 4.00
CA ALA A 172 1.86 -16.69 3.24
C ALA A 172 1.03 -16.36 1.99
N PHE A 173 -0.04 -17.12 1.70
CA PHE A 173 -0.80 -16.94 0.46
C PHE A 173 -1.40 -15.53 0.31
N LEU A 174 -1.86 -14.95 1.42
CA LEU A 174 -2.37 -13.57 1.41
C LEU A 174 -1.27 -12.53 1.16
N ASP A 175 -0.04 -12.79 1.63
CA ASP A 175 1.11 -11.94 1.33
C ASP A 175 1.48 -12.02 -0.15
N TYR A 176 1.40 -13.20 -0.77
CA TYR A 176 1.64 -13.34 -2.21
C TYR A 176 0.61 -12.61 -3.07
N MET A 177 -0.62 -12.43 -2.56
CA MET A 177 -1.68 -11.70 -3.24
C MET A 177 -1.50 -10.17 -3.20
N THR A 178 -0.45 -9.64 -2.56
CA THR A 178 -0.05 -8.22 -2.65
C THR A 178 0.64 -7.89 -3.98
N MET A 179 1.02 -8.92 -4.75
CA MET A 179 1.56 -8.71 -6.08
C MET A 179 0.52 -8.10 -7.02
N ALA A 180 1.01 -7.35 -7.97
CA ALA A 180 0.21 -6.63 -8.93
C ALA A 180 -0.60 -7.57 -9.86
N ILE A 181 -1.87 -7.23 -10.11
CA ILE A 181 -2.74 -7.89 -11.07
C ILE A 181 -2.68 -7.15 -12.42
N LEU A 182 -2.75 -7.94 -13.55
CA LEU A 182 -2.70 -7.49 -14.94
C LEU A 182 -4.05 -7.62 -15.62
#